data_c3bf61512f27ca5666590635a51c9fdd
#
_entry.id   c3bf61512f27ca5666590635a51c9fdd
#
_cell.length_a   1.000
_cell.length_b   1.000
_cell.length_c   1.000
_cell.angle_alpha   90.00
_cell.angle_beta   90.00
_cell.angle_gamma   90.00
#
_symmetry.space_group_name_H-M   'P 1'
#
loop_
_entity.id
_entity.type
_entity.pdbx_description
1 polymer ?
#
loop_
_entity_poly.entity_id
_entity_poly.type
_entity_poly.pdbx_seq_one_letter_code
_entity_poly.pdbx_strand_id
1 'polypeptide(L)' 'MVKIRISYEKPEELTEVLRRLHPVGNIRQQDKGRYKKAYIDMELMNTIRARG' A
#
# COMPACT_ATOMS: atom_id res chain seq x y z
N MET A 1 13.11 0.45 -2.74
CA MET A 1 11.67 0.66 -2.89
C MET A 1 10.91 -0.62 -2.62
N VAL A 2 9.83 -0.51 -1.89
CA VAL A 2 9.02 -1.67 -1.56
C VAL A 2 7.71 -1.59 -2.33
N LYS A 3 7.32 -2.71 -2.91
CA LYS A 3 6.06 -2.75 -3.66
C LYS A 3 5.13 -3.71 -2.95
N ILE A 4 3.94 -3.22 -2.66
CA ILE A 4 2.97 -4.00 -1.93
C ILE A 4 1.73 -4.16 -2.76
N ARG A 5 1.19 -5.38 -2.80
CA ARG A 5 -0.02 -5.64 -3.53
C ARG A 5 -1.07 -6.11 -2.54
N ILE A 6 -2.22 -5.48 -2.56
CA ILE A 6 -3.29 -5.78 -1.64
C ILE A 6 -4.54 -6.16 -2.39
N SER A 7 -5.18 -7.24 -1.97
CA SER A 7 -6.46 -7.61 -2.52
C SER A 7 -7.50 -7.33 -1.44
N TYR A 8 -8.57 -6.68 -1.79
CA TYR A 8 -9.58 -6.35 -0.80
C TYR A 8 -10.96 -6.40 -1.44
N GLU A 9 -11.98 -6.46 -0.63
CA GLU A 9 -13.35 -6.52 -1.12
C GLU A 9 -14.08 -5.22 -0.88
N LYS A 10 -13.81 -4.56 0.21
CA LYS A 10 -14.50 -3.33 0.54
C LYS A 10 -13.55 -2.16 0.53
N PRO A 11 -13.95 -1.02 0.02
CA PRO A 11 -13.08 0.14 -0.04
C PRO A 11 -12.59 0.56 1.34
N GLU A 12 -13.38 0.34 2.38
CA GLU A 12 -12.96 0.73 3.70
C GLU A 12 -11.75 -0.04 4.15
N GLU A 13 -11.61 -1.26 3.68
CA GLU A 13 -10.46 -2.06 4.06
C GLU A 13 -9.18 -1.44 3.54
N LEU A 14 -9.22 -0.93 2.32
CA LEU A 14 -8.04 -0.31 1.76
C LEU A 14 -7.71 0.97 2.53
N THR A 15 -8.70 1.74 2.90
CA THR A 15 -8.47 2.96 3.63
C THR A 15 -7.77 2.67 4.95
N GLU A 16 -8.19 1.62 5.61
CA GLU A 16 -7.60 1.27 6.89
C GLU A 16 -6.15 0.85 6.71
N VAL A 17 -5.86 0.08 5.68
CA VAL A 17 -4.50 -0.35 5.45
C VAL A 17 -3.62 0.84 5.13
N LEU A 18 -4.09 1.76 4.30
CA LEU A 18 -3.29 2.90 3.93
C LEU A 18 -3.00 3.77 5.14
N ARG A 19 -3.92 3.84 6.06
CA ARG A 19 -3.69 4.63 7.23
C ARG A 19 -2.54 4.05 8.04
N ARG A 20 -2.44 2.75 8.10
CA ARG A 20 -1.40 2.10 8.87
C ARG A 20 -0.08 2.07 8.15
N LEU A 21 -0.09 2.17 6.83
CA LEU A 21 1.14 2.16 6.07
C LEU A 21 1.68 3.54 5.80
N HIS A 22 0.94 4.55 6.19
CA HIS A 22 1.33 5.91 5.94
C HIS A 22 2.73 6.21 6.50
N PRO A 23 3.53 6.96 5.79
CA PRO A 23 3.26 7.53 4.48
C PRO A 23 3.58 6.53 3.39
N VAL A 24 2.82 6.64 2.30
CA VAL A 24 3.06 5.79 1.15
C VAL A 24 3.38 6.68 -0.03
N GLY A 25 4.03 6.13 -1.01
CA GLY A 25 4.38 6.89 -2.18
C GLY A 25 3.28 6.94 -3.20
N ASN A 26 3.23 5.95 -4.07
CA ASN A 26 2.22 5.92 -5.10
C ASN A 26 1.22 4.83 -4.83
N ILE A 27 -0.02 5.06 -5.21
CA ILE A 27 -1.05 4.07 -5.04
C ILE A 27 -1.80 3.93 -6.33
N ARG A 28 -1.94 2.70 -6.82
CA ARG A 28 -2.71 2.43 -8.01
C ARG A 28 -3.79 1.45 -7.64
N GLN A 29 -5.00 1.71 -8.06
CA GLN A 29 -6.11 0.84 -7.74
C GLN A 29 -6.67 0.23 -9.00
N GLN A 30 -7.07 -1.02 -8.93
CA GLN A 30 -7.69 -1.69 -10.03
C GLN A 30 -8.96 -2.35 -9.51
N ASP A 31 -10.03 -2.22 -10.27
CA ASP A 31 -11.30 -2.80 -9.89
C ASP A 31 -11.58 -3.92 -10.87
N LYS A 32 -11.53 -5.13 -10.40
CA LYS A 32 -11.80 -6.26 -11.23
C LYS A 32 -13.06 -6.97 -10.80
N GLY A 33 -14.15 -6.29 -10.88
CA GLY A 33 -15.41 -6.88 -10.55
C GLY A 33 -15.51 -7.25 -9.09
N ARG A 34 -15.47 -8.54 -8.83
CA ARG A 34 -15.63 -8.98 -7.48
C ARG A 34 -14.52 -8.55 -6.56
N TYR A 35 -13.32 -8.54 -7.06
CA TYR A 35 -12.19 -8.19 -6.22
C TYR A 35 -11.55 -6.91 -6.66
N LYS A 36 -11.01 -6.17 -5.72
CA LYS A 36 -10.31 -4.95 -6.00
C LYS A 36 -8.88 -5.15 -5.56
N LYS A 37 -7.97 -4.55 -6.29
CA LYS A 37 -6.56 -4.67 -5.96
C LYS A 37 -5.93 -3.31 -5.89
N ALA A 38 -4.96 -3.16 -5.02
CA ALA A 38 -4.22 -1.92 -4.91
C ALA A 38 -2.75 -2.24 -4.93
N TYR A 39 -1.97 -1.44 -5.67
CA TYR A 39 -0.54 -1.59 -5.71
C TYR A 39 0.06 -0.34 -5.10
N ILE A 40 0.92 -0.51 -4.13
CA ILE A 40 1.47 0.59 -3.37
C ILE A 40 2.99 0.56 -3.47
N ASP A 41 3.59 1.70 -3.75
CA ASP A 41 5.03 1.82 -3.79
C ASP A 41 5.44 2.64 -2.57
N MET A 42 6.39 2.15 -1.81
CA MET A 42 6.88 2.84 -0.63
C MET A 42 8.38 2.94 -0.64
N GLU A 43 8.89 4.01 -0.06
CA GLU A 43 10.32 4.18 0.08
C GLU A 43 10.66 4.03 1.55
N LEU A 44 11.60 3.18 1.83
CA LEU A 44 11.96 2.93 3.21
C LEU A 44 13.39 3.30 3.50
N MET A 45 13.94 4.21 2.75
CA MET A 45 15.32 4.53 2.94
C MET A 45 15.68 4.97 4.32
N ASN A 46 14.81 5.61 5.02
CA ASN A 46 15.17 6.05 6.32
C ASN A 46 15.36 4.91 7.27
N THR A 47 14.61 3.91 7.09
CA THR A 47 14.69 2.79 7.96
C THR A 47 16.04 2.20 8.00
N ILE A 48 16.64 2.16 6.89
CA ILE A 48 17.89 1.57 6.82
C ILE A 48 18.89 2.17 7.63
N ARG A 49 18.93 3.39 7.68
CA ARG A 49 19.94 3.98 8.35
C ARG A 49 19.79 3.81 9.69
N ALA A 50 18.69 3.66 10.11
CA ALA A 50 18.49 3.55 11.49
C ALA A 50 19.40 2.59 12.11
N ARG A 51 19.74 1.55 11.44
CA ARG A 51 20.50 0.69 12.04
C ARG A 51 21.81 0.93 11.84
N GLY A 52 22.05 1.59 10.92
CA GLY A 52 23.43 1.84 10.60
C GLY A 52 24.34 1.88 11.76
#